data_463a7c277d16eb27bb7a78411818a43b
#
_entry.id   463a7c277d16eb27bb7a78411818a43b
#
_cell.length_a   1.000
_cell.length_b   1.000
_cell.length_c   1.000
_cell.angle_alpha   90.00
_cell.angle_beta   90.00
_cell.angle_gamma   90.00
#
_symmetry.space_group_name_H-M   'P 1'
#
loop_
_entity.id
_entity.type
_entity.pdbx_description
1 polymer ?
#
loop_
_entity_poly.entity_id
_entity_poly.type
_entity_poly.pdbx_seq_one_letter_code
_entity_poly.pdbx_strand_id
1 'polypeptide(L)'
;MNFLIKRTDGDWFDLPSKLFSEALRPNSVPSRHVSGWGNYRIEVMECEIAFSFESPGIQVIFCNNNIPEALAEQLVEEICQNISTVTGQSGKVIGLS
;
A
#
# COMPACT_ATOMS: atom_id res chain seq x y z
N MET A 1 11.42 -2.58 5.01
CA MET A 1 10.77 -3.57 4.13
C MET A 1 10.06 -2.85 3.00
N ASN A 2 10.16 -3.41 1.81
CA ASN A 2 9.52 -2.84 0.63
C ASN A 2 8.70 -3.90 -0.08
N PHE A 3 7.54 -3.48 -0.58
CA PHE A 3 6.64 -4.33 -1.36
C PHE A 3 6.22 -3.57 -2.61
N LEU A 4 5.76 -4.31 -3.61
CA LEU A 4 5.17 -3.75 -4.81
C LEU A 4 3.76 -4.32 -4.96
N ILE A 5 2.78 -3.44 -5.14
CA ILE A 5 1.42 -3.83 -5.50
C ILE A 5 1.26 -3.54 -6.99
N LYS A 6 0.92 -4.56 -7.73
CA LYS A 6 0.91 -4.51 -9.19
C LYS A 6 -0.37 -5.12 -9.72
N ARG A 7 -0.98 -4.51 -10.75
CA ARG A 7 -2.12 -5.14 -11.44
C ARG A 7 -1.68 -6.45 -12.07
N THR A 8 -2.57 -7.43 -12.05
CA THR A 8 -2.26 -8.76 -12.61
C THR A 8 -2.02 -8.73 -14.11
N ASP A 9 -2.59 -7.74 -14.83
CA ASP A 9 -2.40 -7.59 -16.27
C ASP A 9 -1.19 -6.72 -16.63
N GLY A 10 -0.46 -6.19 -15.63
CA GLY A 10 0.73 -5.39 -15.85
C GLY A 10 0.50 -3.93 -16.18
N ASP A 11 -0.74 -3.48 -16.21
CA ASP A 11 -1.09 -2.09 -16.47
C ASP A 11 -1.14 -1.29 -15.15
N TRP A 12 -1.37 0.02 -15.22
CA TRP A 12 -1.53 0.87 -14.05
C TRP A 12 -2.91 0.71 -13.42
N PHE A 13 -2.99 0.80 -12.09
CA PHE A 13 -4.28 0.89 -11.41
C PHE A 13 -4.94 2.25 -11.73
N ASP A 14 -6.25 2.24 -11.98
CA ASP A 14 -7.05 3.45 -12.11
C ASP A 14 -7.48 3.91 -10.72
N LEU A 15 -6.54 4.45 -9.95
CA LEU A 15 -6.77 4.89 -8.59
C LEU A 15 -6.55 6.41 -8.51
N PRO A 16 -7.63 7.20 -8.58
CA PRO A 16 -7.51 8.65 -8.45
C PRO A 16 -7.16 9.05 -7.01
N SER A 17 -6.46 10.17 -6.87
CA SER A 17 -5.99 10.62 -5.55
C SER A 17 -7.10 10.83 -4.54
N LYS A 18 -8.30 11.19 -4.97
CA LYS A 18 -9.46 11.35 -4.08
C LYS A 18 -9.88 10.05 -3.38
N LEU A 19 -9.46 8.91 -3.89
CA LEU A 19 -9.76 7.59 -3.31
C LEU A 19 -8.60 6.99 -2.52
N PHE A 20 -7.47 7.68 -2.39
CA PHE A 20 -6.31 7.16 -1.65
C PHE A 20 -6.66 6.82 -0.21
N SER A 21 -7.43 7.68 0.47
CA SER A 21 -7.78 7.44 1.87
C SER A 21 -8.65 6.20 2.07
N GLU A 22 -9.37 5.77 1.06
CA GLU A 22 -10.19 4.55 1.12
C GLU A 22 -9.38 3.30 0.76
N ALA A 23 -8.48 3.41 -0.21
CA ALA A 23 -7.77 2.28 -0.78
C ALA A 23 -6.44 1.99 -0.09
N LEU A 24 -5.68 3.05 0.27
CA LEU A 24 -4.32 2.90 0.76
C LEU A 24 -4.28 2.83 2.29
N ARG A 25 -5.01 1.89 2.85
CA ARG A 25 -5.02 1.60 4.28
C ARG A 25 -5.36 0.13 4.51
N PRO A 26 -4.82 -0.47 5.58
CA PRO A 26 -5.25 -1.81 5.98
C PRO A 26 -6.61 -1.74 6.69
N ASN A 27 -7.29 -2.86 6.79
CA ASN A 27 -8.59 -2.96 7.47
C ASN A 27 -8.49 -3.46 8.90
N SER A 28 -7.49 -4.29 9.19
CA SER A 28 -7.40 -4.99 10.49
C SER A 28 -6.82 -4.13 11.61
N VAL A 29 -6.19 -2.99 11.29
CA VAL A 29 -5.58 -2.09 12.27
C VAL A 29 -5.90 -0.64 11.92
N PRO A 30 -5.98 0.25 12.92
CA PRO A 30 -6.19 1.67 12.63
C PRO A 30 -5.00 2.29 11.92
N SER A 31 -5.29 3.28 11.08
CA SER A 31 -4.28 4.04 10.39
C SER A 31 -4.69 5.51 10.34
N ARG A 32 -3.72 6.40 10.12
CA ARG A 32 -3.99 7.82 9.91
C ARG A 32 -3.10 8.34 8.79
N HIS A 33 -3.62 9.29 8.02
CA HIS A 33 -2.85 9.97 6.99
C HIS A 33 -1.82 10.89 7.66
N VAL A 34 -0.60 10.86 7.16
CA VAL A 34 0.49 11.74 7.60
C VAL A 34 1.15 12.36 6.38
N SER A 35 1.78 13.52 6.56
CA SER A 35 2.54 14.14 5.50
C SER A 35 3.96 13.56 5.45
N GLY A 36 4.58 13.67 4.28
CA GLY A 36 5.94 13.18 4.08
C GLY A 36 6.16 12.74 2.64
N TRP A 37 7.28 12.08 2.43
CA TRP A 37 7.68 11.63 1.11
C TRP A 37 6.71 10.59 0.54
N GLY A 38 6.53 10.63 -0.78
CA GLY A 38 5.69 9.71 -1.52
C GLY A 38 4.41 10.35 -2.02
N ASN A 39 3.64 9.61 -2.82
CA ASN A 39 2.34 10.08 -3.30
C ASN A 39 1.29 10.08 -2.21
N TYR A 40 1.45 9.21 -1.22
CA TYR A 40 0.59 9.10 -0.05
C TYR A 40 1.38 8.48 1.08
N ARG A 41 0.99 8.76 2.34
CA ARG A 41 1.71 8.24 3.51
C ARG A 41 0.76 8.08 4.67
N ILE A 42 0.89 6.97 5.39
CA ILE A 42 0.05 6.68 6.56
C ILE A 42 0.94 6.25 7.73
N GLU A 43 0.39 6.30 8.94
CA GLU A 43 1.01 5.72 10.12
C GLU A 43 0.14 4.59 10.66
N VAL A 44 0.78 3.46 10.94
CA VAL A 44 0.16 2.25 11.49
C VAL A 44 1.10 1.71 12.57
N MET A 45 0.61 1.54 13.80
CA MET A 45 1.40 0.93 14.89
C MET A 45 2.79 1.58 15.05
N GLU A 46 2.83 2.90 15.04
CA GLU A 46 4.08 3.69 15.16
C GLU A 46 5.07 3.46 14.01
N CYS A 47 4.60 2.97 12.89
CA CYS A 47 5.38 2.80 11.68
C CYS A 47 4.75 3.61 10.55
N GLU A 48 5.53 4.49 9.93
CA GLU A 48 5.07 5.19 8.74
C GLU A 48 5.24 4.30 7.52
N ILE A 49 4.24 4.32 6.66
CA ILE A 49 4.21 3.55 5.43
C ILE A 49 4.02 4.54 4.29
N ALA A 50 5.00 4.61 3.40
CA ALA A 50 4.96 5.50 2.24
C ALA A 50 4.53 4.71 1.00
N PHE A 51 3.70 5.34 0.18
CA PHE A 51 3.26 4.79 -1.10
C PHE A 51 3.84 5.64 -2.22
N SER A 52 4.51 4.99 -3.16
CA SER A 52 5.10 5.66 -4.32
C SER A 52 4.58 4.98 -5.59
N PHE A 53 3.92 5.78 -6.43
CA PHE A 53 3.36 5.27 -7.69
C PHE A 53 4.46 5.33 -8.75
N GLU A 54 5.04 4.18 -9.02
CA GLU A 54 6.12 4.02 -9.99
C GLU A 54 5.83 2.81 -10.87
N SER A 55 6.22 2.89 -12.15
CA SER A 55 6.08 1.72 -13.02
C SER A 55 6.92 0.56 -12.45
N PRO A 56 6.36 -0.64 -12.29
CA PRO A 56 5.08 -1.09 -12.84
C PRO A 56 3.89 -1.09 -11.87
N GLY A 57 3.92 -0.34 -10.77
CA GLY A 57 2.81 -0.37 -9.83
C GLY A 57 2.95 0.61 -8.67
N ILE A 58 2.49 0.20 -7.49
CA ILE A 58 2.54 1.01 -6.28
C ILE A 58 3.58 0.39 -5.34
N GLN A 59 4.66 1.09 -5.10
CA GLN A 59 5.68 0.69 -4.14
C GLN A 59 5.20 1.04 -2.74
N VAL A 60 5.30 0.10 -1.81
CA VAL A 60 4.91 0.27 -0.41
C VAL A 60 6.16 0.13 0.45
N ILE A 61 6.52 1.19 1.16
CA ILE A 61 7.77 1.28 1.91
C ILE A 61 7.47 1.46 3.39
N PHE A 62 7.87 0.48 4.20
CA PHE A 62 7.79 0.57 5.66
C PHE A 62 9.05 1.29 6.15
N CYS A 63 8.85 2.43 6.80
CA CYS A 63 9.95 3.35 7.13
C CYS A 63 10.79 2.94 8.34
N ASN A 64 10.34 1.94 9.11
CA ASN A 64 11.11 1.36 10.22
C ASN A 64 10.76 -0.12 10.38
N ASN A 65 11.32 -0.76 11.41
CA ASN A 65 11.15 -2.19 11.66
C ASN A 65 10.19 -2.49 12.83
N ASN A 66 9.31 -1.56 13.18
CA ASN A 66 8.38 -1.75 14.30
C ASN A 66 7.32 -2.83 14.01
N ILE A 67 7.03 -3.08 12.74
CA ILE A 67 6.06 -4.09 12.32
C ILE A 67 6.82 -5.33 11.86
N PRO A 68 6.55 -6.53 12.44
CA PRO A 68 7.18 -7.76 11.96
C PRO A 68 6.85 -8.04 10.50
N GLU A 69 7.75 -8.68 9.79
CA GLU A 69 7.62 -8.95 8.35
C GLU A 69 6.32 -9.69 8.00
N ALA A 70 5.95 -10.72 8.77
CA ALA A 70 4.72 -11.48 8.50
C ALA A 70 3.48 -10.60 8.61
N LEU A 71 3.44 -9.70 9.61
CA LEU A 71 2.32 -8.77 9.76
C LEU A 71 2.36 -7.71 8.66
N ALA A 72 3.53 -7.20 8.31
CA ALA A 72 3.66 -6.24 7.22
C ALA A 72 3.11 -6.80 5.91
N GLU A 73 3.44 -8.05 5.59
CA GLU A 73 2.94 -8.72 4.40
C GLU A 73 1.41 -8.84 4.42
N GLN A 74 0.83 -9.21 5.57
CA GLN A 74 -0.61 -9.26 5.74
C GLN A 74 -1.27 -7.90 5.51
N LEU A 75 -0.69 -6.83 6.07
CA LEU A 75 -1.23 -5.48 5.91
C LEU A 75 -1.19 -5.03 4.45
N VAL A 76 -0.11 -5.35 3.74
CA VAL A 76 0.01 -5.02 2.31
C VAL A 76 -1.01 -5.80 1.48
N GLU A 77 -1.27 -7.07 1.82
CA GLU A 77 -2.33 -7.85 1.17
C GLU A 77 -3.71 -7.22 1.37
N GLU A 78 -3.99 -6.71 2.57
CA GLU A 78 -5.26 -6.01 2.86
C GLU A 78 -5.36 -4.74 2.01
N ILE A 79 -4.28 -3.98 1.89
CA ILE A 79 -4.24 -2.78 1.06
C ILE A 79 -4.47 -3.13 -0.41
N CYS A 80 -3.83 -4.18 -0.89
CA CYS A 80 -4.02 -4.68 -2.25
C CYS A 80 -5.49 -5.04 -2.51
N GLN A 81 -6.14 -5.71 -1.56
CA GLN A 81 -7.56 -6.05 -1.64
C GLN A 81 -8.43 -4.80 -1.69
N ASN A 82 -8.10 -3.78 -0.89
CA ASN A 82 -8.84 -2.50 -0.90
C ASN A 82 -8.69 -1.79 -2.24
N ILE A 83 -7.51 -1.77 -2.81
CA ILE A 83 -7.29 -1.20 -4.14
C ILE A 83 -8.16 -1.92 -5.17
N SER A 84 -8.19 -3.26 -5.11
CA SER A 84 -9.03 -4.06 -6.02
C SER A 84 -10.51 -3.73 -5.87
N THR A 85 -10.98 -3.57 -4.63
CA THR A 85 -12.38 -3.24 -4.35
C THR A 85 -12.75 -1.86 -4.90
N VAL A 86 -11.88 -0.88 -4.71
CA VAL A 86 -12.13 0.51 -5.11
C VAL A 86 -12.02 0.68 -6.63
N THR A 87 -11.07 0.02 -7.27
CA THR A 87 -10.81 0.17 -8.71
C THR A 87 -11.54 -0.84 -9.58
N GLY A 88 -11.96 -1.98 -9.01
CA GLY A 88 -12.46 -3.11 -9.79
C GLY A 88 -11.36 -3.88 -10.52
N GLN A 89 -10.10 -3.62 -10.21
CA GLN A 89 -8.94 -4.18 -10.92
C GLN A 89 -8.13 -5.07 -9.98
N SER A 90 -7.86 -6.29 -10.41
CA SER A 90 -7.11 -7.26 -9.62
C SER A 90 -5.63 -6.91 -9.52
N GLY A 91 -5.06 -7.12 -8.34
CA GLY A 91 -3.65 -6.90 -8.09
C GLY A 91 -2.99 -8.04 -7.35
N LYS A 92 -1.68 -7.98 -7.27
CA LYS A 92 -0.85 -8.93 -6.51
C LYS A 92 0.24 -8.18 -5.78
N VAL A 93 0.72 -8.79 -4.69
CA VAL A 93 1.79 -8.25 -3.86
C VAL A 93 3.09 -8.99 -4.15
N ILE A 94 4.17 -8.23 -4.32
CA ILE A 94 5.50 -8.77 -4.54
C ILE A 94 6.43 -8.18 -3.47
N GLY A 95 7.15 -9.03 -2.75
CA GLY A 95 8.19 -8.59 -1.83
C GLY A 95 9.43 -8.16 -2.60
N LEU A 96 10.00 -7.01 -2.23
CA LEU A 96 11.13 -6.41 -2.96
C LEU A 96 12.47 -6.53 -2.23
N SER A 97 12.49 -6.97 -0.98
CA SER A 97 13.77 -6.96 -0.25
C SER A 97 13.95 -8.14 0.63
#